data_6dad40fcab44de17cb80788594c6a18c
#
_entry.id   6dad40fcab44de17cb80788594c6a18c
#
_cell.length_a   1.000
_cell.length_b   1.000
_cell.length_c   1.000
_cell.angle_alpha   90.00
_cell.angle_beta   90.00
_cell.angle_gamma   90.00
#
_symmetry.space_group_name_H-M   'P 1'
#
loop_
_entity.id
_entity.type
_entity.pdbx_description
1 polymer ?
#
loop_
_entity_poly.entity_id
_entity_poly.type
_entity_poly.pdbx_seq_one_letter_code
_entity_poly.pdbx_strand_id
1 'polypeptide(L)'
;MGKLLIAILMLLLTASHTAQAQTRHKPEKGKKEAKKKPDKNALNIRGTVYENETLQPLEGATIRLYKQDSTMVGGHTSAKNGDFLLENVRQDIYVLKVSFMGFKTQSFKLDLTDKKGNFKTQDILMREEEKMMAETVVSGQMPEMTVVEDTVMYNADAFALPEGSMVEDLVKRLPGMVEEEDGSLTWNGKAVSQILVDGKEFFGNNRELVMKNLPADIIDKVKAYDRQSDLARVTGIDDGNDRTVLDLAIKKNKKKGWFGQLEGGYGSSDRYHGRTNVNRFEGKQKFSVIGNANNTRGDGMTDRQEGGVNISLDKKNLEVDGSLHADFGQGSNDRTSNRQSFVRQSYSNSASSGSNRNRNMGFNFKLEWEPDSMTDINFRPNFSINGSESTSRSANATFDDNPYAVEGITNPLLQMDKLAPLIGVNQRRDANFNENDRMNGSASIQINRKLRKKGRNI
;
A
#
# COMPACT_ATOMS: atom_id res chain seq x y z
N MET A 1 -20.42 -5.54 -24.89
CA MET A 1 -19.26 -5.35 -23.98
C MET A 1 -19.41 -6.03 -22.63
N GLY A 2 -20.56 -6.06 -21.96
CA GLY A 2 -20.73 -6.72 -20.64
C GLY A 2 -20.40 -8.21 -20.57
N LYS A 3 -20.63 -8.96 -21.62
CA LYS A 3 -20.36 -10.42 -21.66
C LYS A 3 -18.87 -10.77 -21.74
N LEU A 4 -18.04 -9.88 -22.29
CA LEU A 4 -16.59 -10.07 -22.37
C LEU A 4 -15.89 -9.79 -21.01
N LEU A 5 -16.39 -8.81 -20.26
CA LEU A 5 -15.88 -8.49 -18.91
C LEU A 5 -16.15 -9.61 -17.90
N ILE A 6 -17.32 -10.25 -17.98
CA ILE A 6 -17.69 -11.40 -17.12
C ILE A 6 -16.83 -12.63 -17.47
N ALA A 7 -16.48 -12.83 -18.76
CA ALA A 7 -15.62 -13.93 -19.18
C ALA A 7 -14.17 -13.77 -18.67
N ILE A 8 -13.64 -12.56 -18.64
CA ILE A 8 -12.30 -12.26 -18.09
C ILE A 8 -12.31 -12.43 -16.57
N LEU A 9 -13.37 -12.03 -15.89
CA LEU A 9 -13.51 -12.20 -14.44
C LEU A 9 -13.64 -13.67 -14.04
N MET A 10 -14.36 -14.48 -14.85
CA MET A 10 -14.47 -15.93 -14.63
C MET A 10 -13.17 -16.69 -14.95
N LEU A 11 -12.39 -16.25 -15.92
CA LEU A 11 -11.10 -16.88 -16.23
C LEU A 11 -10.06 -16.70 -15.12
N LEU A 12 -10.15 -15.60 -14.36
CA LEU A 12 -9.28 -15.34 -13.20
C LEU A 12 -9.68 -16.16 -11.95
N LEU A 13 -10.93 -16.58 -11.85
CA LEU A 13 -11.45 -17.37 -10.73
C LEU A 13 -11.21 -18.89 -10.88
N THR A 14 -10.99 -19.39 -12.08
CA THR A 14 -10.80 -20.84 -12.32
C THR A 14 -9.33 -21.32 -12.23
N ALA A 15 -8.36 -20.40 -12.13
CA ALA A 15 -6.94 -20.74 -12.04
C ALA A 15 -6.46 -21.18 -10.63
N SER A 16 -7.35 -21.24 -9.63
CA SER A 16 -6.98 -21.55 -8.24
C SER A 16 -7.13 -23.01 -7.80
N HIS A 17 -7.50 -23.94 -8.69
CA HIS A 17 -7.71 -25.35 -8.31
C HIS A 17 -7.04 -26.30 -9.28
N THR A 18 -5.71 -26.37 -9.33
CA THR A 18 -4.98 -27.61 -9.65
C THR A 18 -3.47 -27.38 -9.64
N ALA A 19 -2.79 -27.74 -8.57
CA ALA A 19 -1.43 -28.30 -8.58
C ALA A 19 -1.02 -28.75 -7.17
N GLN A 20 -1.56 -29.87 -6.71
CA GLN A 20 -0.87 -30.68 -5.71
C GLN A 20 0.00 -31.69 -6.48
N ALA A 21 1.24 -31.35 -6.68
CA ALA A 21 2.26 -32.31 -7.08
C ALA A 21 3.07 -32.71 -5.85
N GLN A 22 2.88 -33.94 -5.41
CA GLN A 22 3.70 -34.58 -4.38
C GLN A 22 5.13 -34.78 -4.91
N THR A 23 6.08 -34.06 -4.38
CA THR A 23 7.52 -34.39 -4.55
C THR A 23 7.99 -35.22 -3.35
N ARG A 24 8.24 -36.49 -3.60
CA ARG A 24 8.95 -37.38 -2.69
C ARG A 24 10.37 -36.88 -2.47
N HIS A 25 10.66 -36.47 -1.24
CA HIS A 25 12.02 -36.21 -0.79
C HIS A 25 12.72 -37.55 -0.50
N LYS A 26 13.85 -37.77 -1.19
CA LYS A 26 14.80 -38.81 -0.92
C LYS A 26 15.71 -38.34 0.22
N PRO A 27 15.94 -39.12 1.29
CA PRO A 27 16.77 -38.68 2.39
C PRO A 27 18.25 -38.63 2.00
N GLU A 28 18.86 -37.47 2.20
CA GLU A 28 20.31 -37.29 2.07
C GLU A 28 20.99 -37.92 3.29
N LYS A 29 22.00 -38.74 3.01
CA LYS A 29 22.80 -39.45 4.02
C LYS A 29 23.61 -38.47 4.85
N GLY A 30 23.25 -38.34 6.12
CA GLY A 30 23.97 -37.55 7.11
C GLY A 30 25.44 -37.99 7.26
N LYS A 31 26.34 -37.02 7.24
CA LYS A 31 27.73 -37.15 7.66
C LYS A 31 27.75 -37.55 9.16
N LYS A 32 28.34 -38.67 9.47
CA LYS A 32 28.60 -39.11 10.85
C LYS A 32 29.61 -38.16 11.49
N GLU A 33 29.17 -37.33 12.42
CA GLU A 33 30.08 -36.63 13.35
C GLU A 33 30.77 -37.61 14.26
N ALA A 34 32.09 -37.50 14.37
CA ALA A 34 32.94 -38.36 15.22
C ALA A 34 32.54 -38.15 16.71
N LYS A 35 32.05 -39.21 17.38
CA LYS A 35 31.80 -39.24 18.78
C LYS A 35 33.09 -38.98 19.55
N LYS A 36 33.24 -37.82 20.19
CA LYS A 36 34.25 -37.55 21.23
C LYS A 36 34.07 -38.54 22.38
N LYS A 37 35.16 -39.17 22.80
CA LYS A 37 35.16 -40.08 23.96
C LYS A 37 34.62 -39.35 25.20
N PRO A 38 33.72 -39.96 26.00
CA PRO A 38 33.16 -39.32 27.18
C PRO A 38 34.28 -39.03 28.21
N ASP A 39 34.27 -37.80 28.73
CA ASP A 39 35.14 -37.37 29.82
C ASP A 39 34.68 -38.10 31.10
N LYS A 40 35.61 -38.75 31.82
CA LYS A 40 35.29 -39.59 32.99
C LYS A 40 34.61 -38.84 34.15
N ASN A 41 34.64 -37.51 34.13
CA ASN A 41 34.02 -36.62 35.11
C ASN A 41 32.80 -35.84 34.55
N ALA A 42 32.29 -36.22 33.42
CA ALA A 42 31.08 -35.59 32.83
C ALA A 42 29.81 -36.25 33.37
N LEU A 43 28.81 -35.45 33.63
CA LEU A 43 27.47 -35.86 34.05
C LEU A 43 26.41 -35.45 33.01
N ASN A 44 25.27 -36.09 33.07
CA ASN A 44 24.12 -35.74 32.23
C ASN A 44 23.03 -35.09 33.10
N ILE A 45 22.48 -33.97 32.62
CA ILE A 45 21.36 -33.28 33.27
C ILE A 45 20.08 -33.66 32.55
N ARG A 46 19.10 -34.19 33.29
CA ARG A 46 17.76 -34.52 32.76
C ARG A 46 16.70 -33.72 33.51
N GLY A 47 15.63 -33.39 32.85
CA GLY A 47 14.45 -32.75 33.43
C GLY A 47 13.29 -32.76 32.51
N THR A 48 12.13 -32.32 32.98
CA THR A 48 10.89 -32.21 32.20
C THR A 48 10.33 -30.81 32.37
N VAL A 49 9.80 -30.26 31.30
CA VAL A 49 9.20 -28.92 31.27
C VAL A 49 7.69 -29.06 31.08
N TYR A 50 6.94 -28.46 31.98
CA TYR A 50 5.46 -28.44 31.95
C TYR A 50 4.93 -27.02 31.97
N GLU A 51 3.75 -26.83 31.48
CA GLU A 51 2.93 -25.67 31.75
C GLU A 51 2.40 -25.71 33.18
N ASN A 52 2.45 -24.60 33.92
CA ASN A 52 2.13 -24.56 35.33
C ASN A 52 0.64 -24.81 35.64
N GLU A 53 -0.27 -24.38 34.78
CA GLU A 53 -1.71 -24.43 35.03
C GLU A 53 -2.33 -25.77 34.60
N THR A 54 -1.97 -26.23 33.41
CA THR A 54 -2.55 -27.46 32.83
C THR A 54 -1.73 -28.70 33.11
N LEU A 55 -0.48 -28.55 33.59
CA LEU A 55 0.49 -29.62 33.78
C LEU A 55 0.77 -30.42 32.50
N GLN A 56 0.50 -29.81 31.31
CA GLN A 56 0.82 -30.41 30.03
C GLN A 56 2.31 -30.26 29.73
N PRO A 57 2.95 -31.30 29.15
CA PRO A 57 4.36 -31.23 28.77
C PRO A 57 4.54 -30.21 27.62
N LEU A 58 5.55 -29.34 27.72
CA LEU A 58 5.87 -28.34 26.73
C LEU A 58 6.91 -28.89 25.74
N GLU A 59 6.49 -29.17 24.50
CA GLU A 59 7.37 -29.55 23.39
C GLU A 59 8.06 -28.30 22.81
N GLY A 60 9.39 -28.39 22.61
CA GLY A 60 10.14 -27.30 21.96
C GLY A 60 10.56 -26.16 22.89
N ALA A 61 10.40 -26.29 24.20
CA ALA A 61 10.96 -25.35 25.14
C ALA A 61 12.49 -25.33 25.00
N THR A 62 13.09 -24.15 24.98
CA THR A 62 14.52 -23.96 24.81
C THR A 62 15.22 -23.97 26.18
N ILE A 63 16.08 -24.93 26.38
CA ILE A 63 16.90 -25.12 27.61
C ILE A 63 18.33 -24.71 27.30
N ARG A 64 18.90 -23.77 28.08
CA ARG A 64 20.29 -23.31 27.92
C ARG A 64 21.00 -23.34 29.26
N LEU A 65 22.24 -23.85 29.23
CA LEU A 65 23.10 -23.94 30.41
C LEU A 65 24.23 -22.92 30.32
N TYR A 66 24.37 -22.09 31.33
CA TYR A 66 25.38 -21.04 31.43
C TYR A 66 26.26 -21.26 32.66
N LYS A 67 27.54 -20.88 32.55
CA LYS A 67 28.40 -20.68 33.72
C LYS A 67 28.03 -19.41 34.48
N GLN A 68 28.61 -19.20 35.65
CA GLN A 68 28.40 -17.98 36.44
C GLN A 68 28.86 -16.71 35.73
N ASP A 69 29.83 -16.81 34.81
CA ASP A 69 30.35 -15.73 33.97
C ASP A 69 29.47 -15.47 32.73
N SER A 70 28.28 -16.04 32.65
CA SER A 70 27.34 -15.97 31.52
C SER A 70 27.82 -16.68 30.24
N THR A 71 28.89 -17.45 30.28
CA THR A 71 29.34 -18.24 29.11
C THR A 71 28.37 -19.42 28.89
N MET A 72 27.83 -19.55 27.70
CA MET A 72 26.96 -20.67 27.32
C MET A 72 27.77 -21.97 27.17
N VAL A 73 27.37 -23.01 27.89
CA VAL A 73 28.03 -24.32 27.91
C VAL A 73 27.31 -25.33 27.00
N GLY A 74 26.00 -25.26 26.94
CA GLY A 74 25.19 -26.18 26.16
C GLY A 74 23.74 -25.74 26.10
N GLY A 75 22.99 -26.34 25.18
CA GLY A 75 21.57 -26.11 25.05
C GLY A 75 20.87 -27.29 24.36
N HIS A 76 19.59 -27.44 24.65
CA HIS A 76 18.71 -28.47 24.10
C HIS A 76 17.29 -27.94 23.99
N THR A 77 16.44 -28.62 23.23
CA THR A 77 15.00 -28.38 23.21
C THR A 77 14.25 -29.55 23.82
N SER A 78 13.15 -29.29 24.53
CA SER A 78 12.34 -30.36 25.09
C SER A 78 11.65 -31.19 24.02
N ALA A 79 11.53 -32.48 24.23
CA ALA A 79 10.83 -33.43 23.40
C ALA A 79 9.29 -33.31 23.55
N LYS A 80 8.52 -34.11 22.81
CA LYS A 80 7.03 -34.14 22.88
C LYS A 80 6.44 -34.37 24.25
N ASN A 81 7.15 -35.12 25.08
CA ASN A 81 6.78 -35.40 26.46
C ASN A 81 7.37 -34.38 27.46
N GLY A 82 7.89 -33.26 26.98
CA GLY A 82 8.52 -32.22 27.79
C GLY A 82 9.95 -32.54 28.28
N ASP A 83 10.50 -33.73 28.03
CA ASP A 83 11.80 -34.13 28.53
C ASP A 83 12.94 -33.46 27.76
N PHE A 84 14.02 -33.17 28.48
CA PHE A 84 15.29 -32.72 27.92
C PHE A 84 16.49 -33.44 28.50
N LEU A 85 17.58 -33.49 27.75
CA LEU A 85 18.84 -34.10 28.14
C LEU A 85 20.02 -33.22 27.70
N LEU A 86 20.80 -32.74 28.67
CA LEU A 86 22.09 -32.11 28.44
C LEU A 86 23.19 -33.09 28.80
N GLU A 87 23.96 -33.51 27.79
CA GLU A 87 25.01 -34.52 27.94
C GLU A 87 26.40 -33.89 28.14
N ASN A 88 27.29 -34.63 28.76
CA ASN A 88 28.71 -34.27 28.91
C ASN A 88 28.96 -32.93 29.62
N VAL A 89 28.19 -32.62 30.66
CA VAL A 89 28.35 -31.42 31.46
C VAL A 89 29.42 -31.69 32.56
N ARG A 90 30.41 -30.82 32.71
CA ARG A 90 31.43 -30.93 33.75
C ARG A 90 30.87 -30.53 35.10
N GLN A 91 31.52 -31.00 36.16
CA GLN A 91 31.18 -30.60 37.53
C GLN A 91 31.54 -29.14 37.76
N ASP A 92 30.53 -28.28 38.00
CA ASP A 92 30.68 -26.83 38.24
C ASP A 92 29.34 -26.27 38.73
N ILE A 93 29.28 -24.97 39.02
CA ILE A 93 28.04 -24.27 39.32
C ILE A 93 27.53 -23.61 38.03
N TYR A 94 26.26 -23.89 37.67
CA TYR A 94 25.63 -23.43 36.47
C TYR A 94 24.33 -22.66 36.70
N VAL A 95 23.91 -21.91 35.71
CA VAL A 95 22.57 -21.33 35.60
C VAL A 95 21.86 -21.98 34.42
N LEU A 96 20.81 -22.73 34.73
CA LEU A 96 19.90 -23.32 33.73
C LEU A 96 18.81 -22.29 33.42
N LYS A 97 18.74 -21.85 32.19
CA LYS A 97 17.66 -20.97 31.70
C LYS A 97 16.73 -21.77 30.80
N VAL A 98 15.42 -21.65 31.05
CA VAL A 98 14.37 -22.30 30.30
C VAL A 98 13.43 -21.22 29.77
N SER A 99 13.20 -21.22 28.45
CA SER A 99 12.33 -20.26 27.77
C SER A 99 11.42 -20.96 26.75
N PHE A 100 10.19 -20.52 26.68
CA PHE A 100 9.21 -20.97 25.70
C PHE A 100 8.36 -19.77 25.24
N MET A 101 7.90 -19.79 23.99
CA MET A 101 7.15 -18.66 23.43
C MET A 101 5.81 -18.50 24.16
N GLY A 102 5.52 -17.30 24.67
CA GLY A 102 4.33 -17.02 25.47
C GLY A 102 4.47 -17.30 26.97
N PHE A 103 5.65 -17.75 27.45
CA PHE A 103 5.91 -18.08 28.84
C PHE A 103 7.05 -17.25 29.41
N LYS A 104 6.97 -16.95 30.71
CA LYS A 104 8.00 -16.22 31.43
C LYS A 104 9.27 -17.07 31.56
N THR A 105 10.40 -16.58 31.05
CA THR A 105 11.69 -17.24 31.15
C THR A 105 12.06 -17.51 32.63
N GLN A 106 12.43 -18.75 32.93
CA GLN A 106 12.86 -19.13 34.24
C GLN A 106 14.37 -19.40 34.27
N SER A 107 14.98 -19.18 35.45
CA SER A 107 16.41 -19.39 35.66
C SER A 107 16.63 -20.12 36.99
N PHE A 108 17.36 -21.21 36.93
CA PHE A 108 17.65 -22.07 38.11
C PHE A 108 19.16 -22.18 38.30
N LYS A 109 19.62 -21.97 39.52
CA LYS A 109 21.02 -22.22 39.87
C LYS A 109 21.20 -23.73 40.18
N LEU A 110 22.10 -24.35 39.42
CA LEU A 110 22.45 -25.77 39.60
C LEU A 110 23.86 -25.89 40.15
N ASP A 111 24.00 -26.44 41.34
CA ASP A 111 25.29 -26.81 41.89
C ASP A 111 25.56 -28.30 41.62
N LEU A 112 26.53 -28.54 40.76
CA LEU A 112 26.91 -29.88 40.29
C LEU A 112 28.32 -30.27 40.72
N THR A 113 28.92 -29.53 41.65
CA THR A 113 30.31 -29.75 42.13
C THR A 113 30.55 -31.14 42.65
N ASP A 114 29.59 -31.71 43.41
CA ASP A 114 29.70 -33.04 44.03
C ASP A 114 28.82 -34.12 43.38
N LYS A 115 28.20 -33.80 42.21
CA LYS A 115 27.29 -34.72 41.53
C LYS A 115 28.03 -35.59 40.52
N LYS A 116 27.66 -36.87 40.42
CA LYS A 116 28.22 -37.84 39.46
C LYS A 116 27.12 -38.56 38.70
N GLY A 117 27.36 -38.89 37.43
CA GLY A 117 26.46 -39.68 36.59
C GLY A 117 25.27 -38.88 36.05
N ASN A 118 24.04 -39.32 36.29
CA ASN A 118 22.83 -38.66 35.80
C ASN A 118 22.25 -37.81 36.93
N PHE A 119 22.13 -36.51 36.69
CA PHE A 119 21.47 -35.56 37.56
C PHE A 119 20.06 -35.27 37.02
N LYS A 120 19.02 -35.46 37.83
CA LYS A 120 17.64 -35.10 37.48
C LYS A 120 17.29 -33.76 38.15
N THR A 121 16.88 -32.78 37.41
CA THR A 121 16.32 -31.52 37.94
C THR A 121 14.92 -31.77 38.50
N GLN A 122 14.42 -30.84 39.30
CA GLN A 122 12.98 -30.77 39.58
C GLN A 122 12.23 -30.49 38.29
N ASP A 123 10.96 -30.87 38.23
CA ASP A 123 10.08 -30.55 37.12
C ASP A 123 9.95 -29.02 36.98
N ILE A 124 10.11 -28.51 35.77
CA ILE A 124 10.17 -27.10 35.51
C ILE A 124 8.76 -26.65 35.07
N LEU A 125 8.08 -25.88 35.90
CA LEU A 125 6.74 -25.39 35.67
C LEU A 125 6.83 -23.99 35.07
N MET A 126 6.56 -23.87 33.77
CA MET A 126 6.53 -22.60 33.04
C MET A 126 5.19 -21.90 33.27
N ARG A 127 5.23 -20.65 33.68
CA ARG A 127 4.02 -19.80 33.78
C ARG A 127 3.84 -19.00 32.53
N GLU A 128 2.61 -18.93 32.03
CA GLU A 128 2.30 -18.01 30.93
C GLU A 128 2.74 -16.59 31.32
N GLU A 129 3.34 -15.91 30.37
CA GLU A 129 3.59 -14.49 30.51
C GLU A 129 2.25 -13.79 30.19
N GLU A 130 1.44 -13.55 31.25
CA GLU A 130 0.34 -12.60 31.13
C GLU A 130 0.97 -11.29 30.65
N LYS A 131 0.89 -11.05 29.35
CA LYS A 131 1.03 -9.71 28.80
C LYS A 131 -0.17 -8.90 29.32
N MET A 132 -0.18 -8.55 30.58
CA MET A 132 -0.72 -7.27 30.94
C MET A 132 0.07 -6.29 30.07
N MET A 133 -0.60 -5.77 29.05
CA MET A 133 -0.20 -4.52 28.42
C MET A 133 -0.23 -3.45 29.53
N ALA A 134 0.78 -3.49 30.38
CA ALA A 134 1.19 -2.30 31.07
C ALA A 134 1.53 -1.35 29.92
N GLU A 135 0.65 -0.40 29.69
CA GLU A 135 0.92 0.82 28.96
C GLU A 135 2.18 1.42 29.60
N THR A 136 3.32 0.89 29.17
CA THR A 136 4.58 1.57 29.40
C THR A 136 4.48 2.75 28.46
N VAL A 137 3.97 3.86 28.98
CA VAL A 137 4.20 5.17 28.41
C VAL A 137 5.71 5.36 28.44
N VAL A 138 6.37 4.80 27.45
CA VAL A 138 7.69 5.23 27.04
C VAL A 138 7.43 6.60 26.41
N SER A 139 7.57 7.64 27.19
CA SER A 139 7.65 9.03 26.73
C SER A 139 9.03 9.26 26.06
N GLY A 140 9.41 8.37 25.15
CA GLY A 140 10.34 8.66 24.10
C GLY A 140 9.51 9.17 22.93
N GLN A 141 9.63 10.44 22.60
CA GLN A 141 9.10 10.94 21.34
C GLN A 141 9.69 10.04 20.25
N MET A 142 8.85 9.22 19.63
CA MET A 142 9.27 8.47 18.44
C MET A 142 9.77 9.50 17.42
N PRO A 143 10.98 9.36 16.88
CA PRO A 143 11.45 10.32 15.89
C PRO A 143 10.48 10.30 14.71
N GLU A 144 10.02 11.48 14.32
CA GLU A 144 9.13 11.65 13.17
C GLU A 144 9.77 11.10 11.90
N MET A 145 11.09 11.22 11.80
CA MET A 145 11.85 10.87 10.62
C MET A 145 13.18 10.22 11.01
N THR A 146 13.57 9.19 10.27
CA THR A 146 14.90 8.56 10.35
C THR A 146 15.45 8.37 8.93
N VAL A 147 16.76 8.54 8.79
CA VAL A 147 17.45 8.31 7.50
C VAL A 147 18.33 7.08 7.64
N VAL A 148 18.14 6.11 6.73
CA VAL A 148 18.94 4.89 6.66
C VAL A 148 19.44 4.75 5.23
N GLU A 149 20.75 4.88 5.04
CA GLU A 149 21.37 4.95 3.71
C GLU A 149 20.71 6.05 2.85
N ASP A 150 20.16 5.70 1.70
CA ASP A 150 19.50 6.63 0.78
C ASP A 150 17.96 6.69 0.98
N THR A 151 17.45 6.07 2.03
CA THR A 151 16.00 6.00 2.33
C THR A 151 15.66 6.89 3.52
N VAL A 152 14.73 7.80 3.32
CA VAL A 152 14.10 8.55 4.41
C VAL A 152 12.83 7.81 4.85
N MET A 153 12.76 7.49 6.14
CA MET A 153 11.61 6.80 6.74
C MET A 153 10.89 7.72 7.69
N TYR A 154 9.61 7.97 7.43
CA TYR A 154 8.70 8.70 8.29
C TYR A 154 7.88 7.71 9.11
N ASN A 155 7.75 7.96 10.42
CA ASN A 155 6.90 7.17 11.29
C ASN A 155 5.48 7.72 11.23
N ALA A 156 4.51 6.95 10.71
CA ALA A 156 3.15 7.43 10.51
C ALA A 156 2.47 7.82 11.83
N ASP A 157 2.73 7.09 12.92
CA ASP A 157 2.13 7.34 14.24
C ASP A 157 2.67 8.61 14.93
N ALA A 158 3.77 9.19 14.42
CA ALA A 158 4.28 10.48 14.94
C ALA A 158 3.45 11.69 14.45
N PHE A 159 2.65 11.51 13.41
CA PHE A 159 1.82 12.57 12.84
C PHE A 159 0.38 12.43 13.32
N ALA A 160 -0.09 13.41 14.11
CA ALA A 160 -1.47 13.42 14.62
C ALA A 160 -2.46 13.59 13.47
N LEU A 161 -3.29 12.60 13.22
CA LEU A 161 -4.33 12.59 12.19
C LEU A 161 -5.71 12.41 12.83
N PRO A 162 -6.76 13.06 12.32
CA PRO A 162 -8.13 12.76 12.70
C PRO A 162 -8.47 11.29 12.39
N GLU A 163 -9.40 10.73 13.14
CA GLU A 163 -9.95 9.41 12.84
C GLU A 163 -10.60 9.38 11.46
N GLY A 164 -10.36 8.33 10.69
CA GLY A 164 -10.86 8.19 9.32
C GLY A 164 -10.03 8.92 8.25
N SER A 165 -8.89 9.53 8.61
CA SER A 165 -7.96 10.14 7.64
C SER A 165 -7.43 9.12 6.64
N MET A 166 -7.20 9.58 5.41
CA MET A 166 -6.60 8.81 4.33
C MET A 166 -5.08 9.04 4.24
N VAL A 167 -4.41 8.21 3.46
CA VAL A 167 -2.97 8.37 3.19
C VAL A 167 -2.62 9.77 2.66
N GLU A 168 -3.51 10.38 1.90
CA GLU A 168 -3.36 11.76 1.43
C GLU A 168 -3.11 12.74 2.59
N ASP A 169 -3.90 12.64 3.66
CA ASP A 169 -3.77 13.51 4.85
C ASP A 169 -2.45 13.27 5.59
N LEU A 170 -1.97 12.03 5.61
CA LEU A 170 -0.67 11.67 6.16
C LEU A 170 0.46 12.27 5.33
N VAL A 171 0.46 12.01 4.02
CA VAL A 171 1.53 12.41 3.10
C VAL A 171 1.70 13.92 3.06
N LYS A 172 0.61 14.69 3.08
CA LYS A 172 0.64 16.18 3.15
C LYS A 172 1.32 16.73 4.41
N ARG A 173 1.45 15.93 5.47
CA ARG A 173 2.10 16.34 6.74
C ARG A 173 3.57 15.93 6.82
N LEU A 174 4.05 15.11 5.88
CA LEU A 174 5.43 14.64 5.91
C LEU A 174 6.40 15.77 5.52
N PRO A 175 7.47 15.99 6.28
CA PRO A 175 8.50 16.96 5.93
C PRO A 175 9.09 16.72 4.54
N GLY A 176 9.20 17.79 3.75
CA GLY A 176 9.73 17.75 2.38
C GLY A 176 8.74 17.30 1.30
N MET A 177 7.50 16.93 1.68
CA MET A 177 6.44 16.61 0.73
C MET A 177 5.66 17.86 0.35
N VAL A 178 5.40 18.03 -0.93
CA VAL A 178 4.56 19.10 -1.48
C VAL A 178 3.60 18.50 -2.49
N GLU A 179 2.32 18.83 -2.36
CA GLU A 179 1.31 18.58 -3.39
C GLU A 179 1.14 19.84 -4.23
N GLU A 180 1.37 19.72 -5.50
CA GLU A 180 1.23 20.79 -6.48
C GLU A 180 -0.24 21.04 -6.84
N GLU A 181 -0.56 22.17 -7.44
CA GLU A 181 -1.95 22.52 -7.83
C GLU A 181 -2.58 21.50 -8.80
N ASP A 182 -1.78 20.80 -9.60
CA ASP A 182 -2.22 19.75 -10.52
C ASP A 182 -2.40 18.38 -9.85
N GLY A 183 -2.22 18.29 -8.51
CA GLY A 183 -2.30 17.06 -7.74
C GLY A 183 -1.05 16.17 -7.85
N SER A 184 0.02 16.64 -8.49
CA SER A 184 1.30 15.95 -8.48
C SER A 184 1.97 16.10 -7.11
N LEU A 185 2.76 15.07 -6.73
CA LEU A 185 3.52 15.06 -5.49
C LEU A 185 4.99 15.26 -5.79
N THR A 186 5.64 16.13 -5.02
CA THR A 186 7.08 16.26 -4.99
C THR A 186 7.63 15.96 -3.61
N TRP A 187 8.81 15.35 -3.56
CA TRP A 187 9.55 15.09 -2.34
C TRP A 187 10.95 15.70 -2.47
N ASN A 188 11.27 16.66 -1.59
CA ASN A 188 12.50 17.43 -1.65
C ASN A 188 12.79 18.01 -3.06
N GLY A 189 11.72 18.46 -3.76
CA GLY A 189 11.80 19.00 -5.11
C GLY A 189 11.90 17.97 -6.24
N LYS A 190 11.91 16.67 -5.94
CA LYS A 190 11.85 15.57 -6.92
C LYS A 190 10.44 15.09 -7.09
N ALA A 191 9.99 14.91 -8.33
CA ALA A 191 8.64 14.39 -8.59
C ALA A 191 8.51 12.93 -8.12
N VAL A 192 7.52 12.65 -7.27
CA VAL A 192 7.17 11.28 -6.87
C VAL A 192 6.48 10.60 -8.04
N SER A 193 7.14 9.64 -8.64
CA SER A 193 6.64 8.93 -9.82
C SER A 193 5.72 7.77 -9.47
N GLN A 194 5.86 7.19 -8.27
CA GLN A 194 5.17 5.95 -7.91
C GLN A 194 4.90 5.88 -6.40
N ILE A 195 3.73 5.31 -6.03
CA ILE A 195 3.41 4.95 -4.65
C ILE A 195 3.29 3.43 -4.56
N LEU A 196 4.05 2.83 -3.65
CA LEU A 196 4.06 1.39 -3.38
C LEU A 196 3.36 1.10 -2.05
N VAL A 197 2.87 -0.11 -1.88
CA VAL A 197 2.34 -0.63 -0.62
C VAL A 197 3.06 -1.91 -0.25
N ASP A 198 3.88 -1.87 0.83
CA ASP A 198 4.83 -2.94 1.18
C ASP A 198 5.76 -3.32 0.02
N GLY A 199 6.27 -2.33 -0.72
CA GLY A 199 7.18 -2.52 -1.86
C GLY A 199 6.53 -2.98 -3.16
N LYS A 200 5.18 -3.12 -3.21
CA LYS A 200 4.43 -3.59 -4.38
C LYS A 200 3.61 -2.47 -5.01
N GLU A 201 3.42 -2.58 -6.33
CA GLU A 201 2.52 -1.68 -7.05
C GLU A 201 1.09 -1.87 -6.56
N PHE A 202 0.38 -0.75 -6.39
CA PHE A 202 -0.99 -0.75 -5.91
C PHE A 202 -1.83 0.15 -6.82
N PHE A 203 -2.96 -0.34 -7.32
CA PHE A 203 -3.80 0.32 -8.32
C PHE A 203 -3.02 0.80 -9.57
N GLY A 204 -2.02 0.01 -10.04
CA GLY A 204 -1.29 0.27 -11.27
C GLY A 204 -0.62 1.64 -11.33
N ASN A 205 -0.10 2.12 -10.20
CA ASN A 205 0.52 3.43 -10.02
C ASN A 205 -0.44 4.63 -10.11
N ASN A 206 -1.74 4.42 -10.02
CA ASN A 206 -2.67 5.53 -9.87
C ASN A 206 -2.55 6.11 -8.46
N ARG A 207 -1.75 7.18 -8.32
CA ARG A 207 -1.44 7.83 -7.04
C ARG A 207 -2.71 8.33 -6.35
N GLU A 208 -3.62 8.94 -7.09
CA GLU A 208 -4.86 9.49 -6.56
C GLU A 208 -5.71 8.40 -5.89
N LEU A 209 -5.83 7.24 -6.54
CA LEU A 209 -6.57 6.10 -5.99
C LEU A 209 -5.95 5.58 -4.70
N VAL A 210 -4.62 5.47 -4.63
CA VAL A 210 -3.93 5.02 -3.41
C VAL A 210 -4.12 6.02 -2.29
N MET A 211 -3.86 7.29 -2.55
CA MET A 211 -3.87 8.35 -1.53
C MET A 211 -5.26 8.59 -0.95
N LYS A 212 -6.29 8.61 -1.79
CA LYS A 212 -7.66 8.92 -1.37
C LYS A 212 -8.44 7.73 -0.83
N ASN A 213 -7.98 6.49 -1.05
CA ASN A 213 -8.75 5.29 -0.69
C ASN A 213 -8.05 4.36 0.29
N LEU A 214 -6.79 4.60 0.65
CA LEU A 214 -6.09 3.81 1.66
C LEU A 214 -6.14 4.55 3.00
N PRO A 215 -6.68 3.92 4.08
CA PRO A 215 -6.72 4.54 5.39
C PRO A 215 -5.32 4.79 5.97
N ALA A 216 -5.10 5.95 6.58
CA ALA A 216 -3.80 6.30 7.17
C ALA A 216 -3.48 5.46 8.43
N ASP A 217 -4.49 5.02 9.17
CA ASP A 217 -4.35 4.25 10.42
C ASP A 217 -3.68 2.89 10.26
N ILE A 218 -3.69 2.33 9.03
CA ILE A 218 -3.03 1.07 8.74
C ILE A 218 -1.54 1.22 8.42
N ILE A 219 -1.06 2.44 8.18
CA ILE A 219 0.32 2.72 7.80
C ILE A 219 1.21 2.75 9.05
N ASP A 220 2.29 2.00 9.03
CA ASP A 220 3.36 2.00 10.04
C ASP A 220 4.40 3.08 9.71
N LYS A 221 4.91 3.03 8.47
CA LYS A 221 5.96 3.94 8.00
C LYS A 221 5.74 4.33 6.54
N VAL A 222 6.16 5.53 6.20
CA VAL A 222 6.30 5.97 4.81
C VAL A 222 7.77 6.07 4.50
N LYS A 223 8.25 5.35 3.48
CA LYS A 223 9.63 5.39 3.03
C LYS A 223 9.71 6.17 1.72
N ALA A 224 10.61 7.13 1.65
CA ALA A 224 10.90 7.88 0.44
C ALA A 224 12.33 7.58 0.00
N TYR A 225 12.50 7.12 -1.24
CA TYR A 225 13.81 6.77 -1.80
C TYR A 225 13.77 6.76 -3.33
N ASP A 226 14.95 6.80 -3.94
CA ASP A 226 15.11 6.65 -5.38
C ASP A 226 15.25 5.14 -5.72
N ARG A 227 14.35 4.62 -6.55
CA ARG A 227 14.32 3.23 -7.00
C ARG A 227 14.90 3.14 -8.40
N GLN A 228 15.84 2.23 -8.58
CA GLN A 228 16.37 1.89 -9.89
C GLN A 228 15.29 1.36 -10.84
N SER A 229 15.48 1.61 -12.13
CA SER A 229 14.62 1.04 -13.17
C SER A 229 14.62 -0.49 -13.12
N ASP A 230 13.58 -1.12 -13.64
CA ASP A 230 13.53 -2.59 -13.71
C ASP A 230 14.66 -3.14 -14.58
N LEU A 231 15.07 -2.38 -15.61
CA LEU A 231 16.19 -2.75 -16.47
C LEU A 231 17.52 -2.71 -15.71
N ALA A 232 17.79 -1.61 -14.98
CA ALA A 232 18.99 -1.48 -14.16
C ALA A 232 19.06 -2.57 -13.07
N ARG A 233 17.93 -2.84 -12.41
CA ARG A 233 17.82 -3.89 -11.38
C ARG A 233 18.14 -5.30 -11.92
N VAL A 234 17.67 -5.62 -13.13
CA VAL A 234 17.85 -6.95 -13.73
C VAL A 234 19.24 -7.10 -14.35
N THR A 235 19.74 -6.07 -15.04
CA THR A 235 21.02 -6.11 -15.74
C THR A 235 22.20 -5.78 -14.85
N GLY A 236 21.95 -5.06 -13.72
CA GLY A 236 23.01 -4.50 -12.87
C GLY A 236 23.75 -3.32 -13.51
N ILE A 237 23.22 -2.77 -14.60
CA ILE A 237 23.76 -1.59 -15.30
C ILE A 237 22.85 -0.43 -15.01
N ASP A 238 23.41 0.62 -14.42
CA ASP A 238 22.69 1.88 -14.19
C ASP A 238 22.35 2.52 -15.54
N ASP A 239 21.07 2.74 -15.78
CA ASP A 239 20.54 3.37 -17.01
C ASP A 239 20.12 4.84 -16.79
N GLY A 240 20.40 5.40 -15.59
CA GLY A 240 20.09 6.77 -15.22
C GLY A 240 18.58 7.08 -15.13
N ASN A 241 17.71 6.06 -15.12
CA ASN A 241 16.27 6.21 -15.05
C ASN A 241 15.70 5.92 -13.65
N ASP A 242 16.39 6.40 -12.62
CA ASP A 242 15.93 6.29 -11.24
C ASP A 242 14.61 7.03 -11.03
N ARG A 243 13.73 6.45 -10.23
CA ARG A 243 12.40 7.00 -9.94
C ARG A 243 12.26 7.22 -8.45
N THR A 244 11.91 8.44 -8.07
CA THR A 244 11.53 8.72 -6.67
C THR A 244 10.21 8.05 -6.36
N VAL A 245 10.20 7.21 -5.33
CA VAL A 245 9.03 6.43 -4.91
C VAL A 245 8.73 6.65 -3.43
N LEU A 246 7.42 6.55 -3.10
CA LEU A 246 6.94 6.43 -1.73
C LEU A 246 6.48 4.99 -1.49
N ASP A 247 7.05 4.30 -0.51
CA ASP A 247 6.62 2.97 -0.10
C ASP A 247 5.90 3.05 1.25
N LEU A 248 4.62 2.71 1.24
CA LEU A 248 3.73 2.69 2.38
C LEU A 248 3.82 1.34 3.09
N ALA A 249 4.58 1.25 4.16
CA ALA A 249 4.68 0.03 4.96
C ALA A 249 3.45 -0.13 5.85
N ILE A 250 2.77 -1.26 5.73
CA ILE A 250 1.56 -1.60 6.51
C ILE A 250 1.95 -2.11 7.90
N LYS A 251 1.22 -1.70 8.94
CA LYS A 251 1.34 -2.19 10.32
C LYS A 251 1.24 -3.71 10.36
N LYS A 252 2.08 -4.38 11.15
CA LYS A 252 2.14 -5.85 11.22
C LYS A 252 0.80 -6.49 11.56
N ASN A 253 0.03 -5.90 12.48
CA ASN A 253 -1.29 -6.36 12.89
C ASN A 253 -2.39 -6.12 11.84
N LYS A 254 -2.14 -5.30 10.82
CA LYS A 254 -3.05 -5.02 9.70
C LYS A 254 -2.71 -5.80 8.41
N LYS A 255 -1.62 -6.57 8.42
CA LYS A 255 -1.22 -7.40 7.26
C LYS A 255 -2.07 -8.66 7.05
N LYS A 256 -2.99 -8.97 7.96
CA LYS A 256 -3.89 -10.12 7.86
C LYS A 256 -5.28 -9.74 8.36
N GLY A 257 -6.27 -9.83 7.47
CA GLY A 257 -7.66 -9.55 7.81
C GLY A 257 -8.39 -8.75 6.73
N TRP A 258 -9.59 -8.35 7.07
CA TRP A 258 -10.43 -7.43 6.32
C TRP A 258 -10.43 -6.08 7.02
N PHE A 259 -10.33 -5.02 6.26
CA PHE A 259 -10.51 -3.65 6.76
C PHE A 259 -11.04 -2.78 5.64
N GLY A 260 -11.66 -1.67 6.02
CA GLY A 260 -12.21 -0.75 5.04
C GLY A 260 -13.15 0.25 5.70
N GLN A 261 -13.70 1.10 4.85
CA GLN A 261 -14.65 2.14 5.23
C GLN A 261 -15.84 2.10 4.29
N LEU A 262 -17.00 2.41 4.84
CA LEU A 262 -18.21 2.68 4.08
C LEU A 262 -18.80 3.98 4.61
N GLU A 263 -18.92 4.95 3.73
CA GLU A 263 -19.44 6.28 4.03
C GLU A 263 -20.56 6.59 3.05
N GLY A 264 -21.62 7.23 3.52
CA GLY A 264 -22.71 7.66 2.67
C GLY A 264 -23.47 8.81 3.28
N GLY A 265 -23.89 9.75 2.45
CA GLY A 265 -24.68 10.88 2.84
C GLY A 265 -25.61 11.35 1.74
N TYR A 266 -26.75 11.86 2.14
CA TYR A 266 -27.74 12.49 1.26
C TYR A 266 -28.15 13.84 1.84
N GLY A 267 -28.19 14.86 1.01
CA GLY A 267 -28.48 16.21 1.39
C GLY A 267 -29.62 16.84 0.59
N SER A 268 -29.93 18.08 0.91
CA SER A 268 -30.89 18.89 0.14
C SER A 268 -30.43 19.09 -1.30
N SER A 269 -31.37 19.36 -2.22
CA SER A 269 -31.10 19.58 -3.64
C SER A 269 -30.42 18.38 -4.34
N ASP A 270 -30.87 17.16 -4.00
CA ASP A 270 -30.41 15.90 -4.58
C ASP A 270 -28.89 15.69 -4.49
N ARG A 271 -28.26 16.27 -3.46
CA ARG A 271 -26.84 16.08 -3.20
C ARG A 271 -26.61 14.77 -2.50
N TYR A 272 -25.63 14.03 -2.99
CA TYR A 272 -25.22 12.75 -2.40
C TYR A 272 -23.71 12.61 -2.41
N HIS A 273 -23.24 11.79 -1.49
CA HIS A 273 -21.91 11.24 -1.54
C HIS A 273 -21.95 9.79 -1.03
N GLY A 274 -21.13 8.96 -1.62
CA GLY A 274 -20.91 7.58 -1.18
C GLY A 274 -19.46 7.22 -1.42
N ARG A 275 -18.81 6.64 -0.43
CA ARG A 275 -17.45 6.14 -0.53
C ARG A 275 -17.39 4.75 0.06
N THR A 276 -16.70 3.86 -0.59
CA THR A 276 -16.36 2.55 -0.06
C THR A 276 -14.93 2.19 -0.40
N ASN A 277 -14.22 1.63 0.55
CA ASN A 277 -13.01 0.89 0.31
C ASN A 277 -13.04 -0.37 1.15
N VAL A 278 -12.82 -1.52 0.53
CA VAL A 278 -12.77 -2.83 1.18
C VAL A 278 -11.47 -3.51 0.79
N ASN A 279 -10.71 -3.87 1.78
CA ASN A 279 -9.40 -4.48 1.61
C ASN A 279 -9.34 -5.80 2.36
N ARG A 280 -8.85 -6.83 1.70
CA ARG A 280 -8.48 -8.11 2.30
C ARG A 280 -6.99 -8.33 2.11
N PHE A 281 -6.26 -8.33 3.20
CA PHE A 281 -4.84 -8.66 3.19
C PHE A 281 -4.62 -10.01 3.87
N GLU A 282 -3.74 -10.82 3.31
CA GLU A 282 -3.34 -12.11 3.84
C GLU A 282 -1.84 -12.33 3.56
N GLY A 283 -1.00 -11.68 4.37
CA GLY A 283 0.45 -11.67 4.19
C GLY A 283 0.86 -11.03 2.87
N LYS A 284 1.26 -11.85 1.91
CA LYS A 284 1.70 -11.44 0.58
C LYS A 284 0.58 -11.38 -0.48
N GLN A 285 -0.66 -11.65 -0.08
CA GLN A 285 -1.83 -11.54 -0.94
C GLN A 285 -2.64 -10.33 -0.52
N LYS A 286 -2.99 -9.49 -1.47
CA LYS A 286 -3.79 -8.29 -1.24
C LYS A 286 -4.90 -8.23 -2.28
N PHE A 287 -6.10 -7.97 -1.82
CA PHE A 287 -7.26 -7.71 -2.65
C PHE A 287 -7.94 -6.43 -2.15
N SER A 288 -8.26 -5.52 -3.05
CA SER A 288 -8.88 -4.26 -2.71
C SER A 288 -9.96 -3.89 -3.71
N VAL A 289 -11.07 -3.38 -3.20
CA VAL A 289 -12.17 -2.80 -3.99
C VAL A 289 -12.43 -1.41 -3.46
N ILE A 290 -12.51 -0.45 -4.36
CA ILE A 290 -12.85 0.93 -4.06
C ILE A 290 -14.04 1.39 -4.88
N GLY A 291 -14.81 2.30 -4.32
CA GLY A 291 -15.90 2.97 -5.01
C GLY A 291 -16.14 4.34 -4.41
N ASN A 292 -16.40 5.31 -5.25
CA ASN A 292 -16.75 6.68 -4.85
C ASN A 292 -17.80 7.22 -5.82
N ALA A 293 -18.83 7.82 -5.28
CA ALA A 293 -19.85 8.48 -6.07
C ALA A 293 -20.30 9.76 -5.33
N ASN A 294 -20.21 10.91 -5.96
CA ASN A 294 -20.64 12.16 -5.35
C ASN A 294 -21.03 13.21 -6.38
N ASN A 295 -21.92 14.11 -5.97
CA ASN A 295 -22.31 15.31 -6.71
C ASN A 295 -22.25 16.58 -5.83
N THR A 296 -21.47 16.53 -4.74
CA THR A 296 -21.43 17.61 -3.73
C THR A 296 -20.29 18.60 -3.93
N ARG A 297 -19.42 18.38 -4.93
CA ARG A 297 -18.16 19.09 -5.09
C ARG A 297 -18.32 20.35 -5.95
N GLY A 298 -17.95 21.52 -5.40
CA GLY A 298 -17.66 22.77 -6.13
C GLY A 298 -18.85 23.63 -6.54
N ASP A 299 -18.55 24.73 -7.24
CA ASP A 299 -19.47 25.76 -7.68
C ASP A 299 -20.31 25.39 -8.91
N GLY A 300 -20.17 24.17 -9.44
CA GLY A 300 -20.98 23.59 -10.49
C GLY A 300 -21.52 22.24 -10.04
N MET A 301 -22.64 21.81 -10.61
CA MET A 301 -23.08 20.42 -10.43
C MET A 301 -22.04 19.50 -11.05
N THR A 302 -21.21 18.91 -10.24
CA THR A 302 -20.21 17.94 -10.65
C THR A 302 -20.62 16.58 -10.13
N ASP A 303 -21.04 15.70 -11.02
CA ASP A 303 -21.30 14.30 -10.73
C ASP A 303 -20.04 13.50 -11.04
N ARG A 304 -19.50 12.78 -10.07
CA ARG A 304 -18.33 11.94 -10.24
C ARG A 304 -18.57 10.56 -9.66
N GLN A 305 -18.26 9.55 -10.43
CA GLN A 305 -18.33 8.15 -10.06
C GLN A 305 -17.00 7.49 -10.41
N GLU A 306 -16.44 6.80 -9.44
CA GLU A 306 -15.16 6.14 -9.62
C GLU A 306 -15.22 4.76 -8.97
N GLY A 307 -14.57 3.78 -9.58
CA GLY A 307 -14.48 2.43 -9.02
C GLY A 307 -13.20 1.75 -9.44
N GLY A 308 -12.72 0.86 -8.60
CA GLY A 308 -11.50 0.13 -8.91
C GLY A 308 -11.38 -1.18 -8.13
N VAL A 309 -10.62 -2.09 -8.73
CA VAL A 309 -10.25 -3.37 -8.13
C VAL A 309 -8.74 -3.53 -8.26
N ASN A 310 -8.09 -3.96 -7.20
CA ASN A 310 -6.67 -4.30 -7.20
C ASN A 310 -6.44 -5.68 -6.61
N ILE A 311 -5.58 -6.44 -7.24
CA ILE A 311 -5.16 -7.78 -6.80
C ILE A 311 -3.64 -7.83 -6.81
N SER A 312 -3.04 -8.29 -5.72
CA SER A 312 -1.60 -8.57 -5.64
C SER A 312 -1.39 -9.95 -5.02
N LEU A 313 -0.62 -10.78 -5.70
CA LEU A 313 -0.26 -12.14 -5.29
C LEU A 313 1.25 -12.27 -5.37
N ASP A 314 1.89 -12.59 -4.26
CA ASP A 314 3.32 -12.85 -4.22
C ASP A 314 3.56 -14.27 -3.67
N LYS A 315 4.02 -15.16 -4.53
CA LYS A 315 4.49 -16.50 -4.21
C LYS A 315 5.99 -16.58 -4.48
N LYS A 316 6.64 -17.59 -3.96
CA LYS A 316 8.12 -17.75 -4.01
C LYS A 316 8.76 -17.44 -5.38
N ASN A 317 8.10 -17.84 -6.48
CA ASN A 317 8.64 -17.74 -7.84
C ASN A 317 7.68 -17.01 -8.80
N LEU A 318 6.61 -16.40 -8.27
CA LEU A 318 5.56 -15.79 -9.08
C LEU A 318 4.99 -14.58 -8.34
N GLU A 319 5.11 -13.42 -8.95
CA GLU A 319 4.44 -12.19 -8.53
C GLU A 319 3.43 -11.79 -9.59
N VAL A 320 2.21 -11.52 -9.16
CA VAL A 320 1.12 -11.03 -10.03
C VAL A 320 0.48 -9.84 -9.37
N ASP A 321 0.52 -8.71 -10.05
CA ASP A 321 -0.21 -7.51 -9.66
C ASP A 321 -1.16 -7.12 -10.79
N GLY A 322 -2.41 -6.83 -10.45
CA GLY A 322 -3.43 -6.45 -11.41
C GLY A 322 -4.33 -5.36 -10.87
N SER A 323 -4.66 -4.37 -11.69
CA SER A 323 -5.63 -3.35 -11.34
C SER A 323 -6.53 -3.00 -12.50
N LEU A 324 -7.79 -2.77 -12.18
CA LEU A 324 -8.79 -2.21 -13.06
C LEU A 324 -9.40 -1.00 -12.37
N HIS A 325 -9.53 0.12 -13.06
CA HIS A 325 -10.21 1.29 -12.56
C HIS A 325 -11.07 1.93 -13.65
N ALA A 326 -12.13 2.58 -13.23
CA ALA A 326 -12.99 3.38 -14.07
C ALA A 326 -13.41 4.65 -13.33
N ASP A 327 -13.41 5.76 -14.05
CA ASP A 327 -13.78 7.08 -13.56
C ASP A 327 -14.72 7.74 -14.59
N PHE A 328 -15.84 8.23 -14.10
CA PHE A 328 -16.85 8.95 -14.89
C PHE A 328 -17.12 10.28 -14.18
N GLY A 329 -17.03 11.36 -14.91
CA GLY A 329 -17.29 12.69 -14.39
C GLY A 329 -18.16 13.51 -15.33
N GLN A 330 -19.10 14.26 -14.78
CA GLN A 330 -19.89 15.24 -15.51
C GLN A 330 -19.93 16.54 -14.72
N GLY A 331 -19.62 17.65 -15.38
CA GLY A 331 -19.68 18.97 -14.79
C GLY A 331 -20.41 19.94 -15.71
N SER A 332 -21.03 20.96 -15.10
CA SER A 332 -21.57 22.11 -15.83
C SER A 332 -21.22 23.38 -15.09
N ASN A 333 -20.99 24.44 -15.84
CA ASN A 333 -20.80 25.76 -15.26
C ASN A 333 -21.54 26.81 -16.07
N ASP A 334 -22.21 27.72 -15.39
CA ASP A 334 -22.85 28.88 -15.96
C ASP A 334 -22.21 30.12 -15.36
N ARG A 335 -21.82 31.04 -16.23
CA ARG A 335 -21.18 32.28 -15.79
C ARG A 335 -21.82 33.45 -16.53
N THR A 336 -22.19 34.45 -15.75
CA THR A 336 -22.65 35.77 -16.29
C THR A 336 -21.71 36.84 -15.73
N SER A 337 -21.32 37.76 -16.61
CA SER A 337 -20.49 38.91 -16.24
C SER A 337 -21.01 40.18 -16.92
N ASN A 338 -21.15 41.21 -16.14
CA ASN A 338 -21.50 42.54 -16.60
C ASN A 338 -20.34 43.48 -16.20
N ARG A 339 -19.77 44.17 -17.17
CA ARG A 339 -18.63 45.07 -16.97
C ARG A 339 -18.91 46.43 -17.56
N GLN A 340 -18.63 47.48 -16.79
CA GLN A 340 -18.58 48.84 -17.26
C GLN A 340 -17.14 49.30 -17.40
N SER A 341 -16.76 49.86 -18.54
CA SER A 341 -15.47 50.49 -18.77
C SER A 341 -15.63 52.02 -18.68
N PHE A 342 -15.10 52.62 -17.62
CA PHE A 342 -15.14 54.08 -17.43
C PHE A 342 -14.20 54.79 -18.39
N VAL A 343 -13.13 54.15 -18.85
CA VAL A 343 -12.18 54.74 -19.81
C VAL A 343 -12.74 54.81 -21.20
N ARG A 344 -13.42 53.74 -21.66
CA ARG A 344 -14.02 53.62 -22.98
C ARG A 344 -15.49 53.99 -23.02
N GLN A 345 -16.07 54.33 -21.87
CA GLN A 345 -17.51 54.59 -21.73
C GLN A 345 -18.38 53.51 -22.37
N SER A 346 -18.04 52.27 -22.19
CA SER A 346 -18.73 51.13 -22.80
C SER A 346 -19.19 50.12 -21.76
N TYR A 347 -20.26 49.41 -22.05
CA TYR A 347 -20.80 48.34 -21.23
C TYR A 347 -20.64 47.01 -21.97
N SER A 348 -20.17 45.97 -21.27
CA SER A 348 -20.03 44.64 -21.82
C SER A 348 -20.76 43.64 -21.00
N ASN A 349 -21.64 42.89 -21.61
CA ASN A 349 -22.36 41.80 -21.01
C ASN A 349 -21.91 40.48 -21.65
N SER A 350 -21.63 39.50 -20.81
CA SER A 350 -21.30 38.17 -21.29
C SER A 350 -22.02 37.09 -20.46
N ALA A 351 -22.47 36.09 -21.18
CA ALA A 351 -22.99 34.88 -20.57
C ALA A 351 -22.30 33.67 -21.24
N SER A 352 -21.86 32.73 -20.42
CA SER A 352 -21.31 31.46 -20.91
C SER A 352 -21.91 30.32 -20.15
N SER A 353 -22.22 29.24 -20.87
CA SER A 353 -22.68 27.97 -20.32
C SER A 353 -21.80 26.88 -20.90
N GLY A 354 -21.31 26.02 -20.03
CA GLY A 354 -20.47 24.89 -20.43
C GLY A 354 -20.87 23.61 -19.76
N SER A 355 -20.70 22.50 -20.43
CA SER A 355 -20.75 21.16 -19.83
C SER A 355 -19.55 20.34 -20.30
N ASN A 356 -19.03 19.56 -19.41
CA ASN A 356 -17.97 18.60 -19.70
C ASN A 356 -18.34 17.22 -19.17
N ARG A 357 -17.97 16.20 -19.88
CA ARG A 357 -18.15 14.81 -19.49
C ARG A 357 -16.85 14.05 -19.77
N ASN A 358 -16.35 13.35 -18.78
CA ASN A 358 -15.13 12.56 -18.88
C ASN A 358 -15.43 11.09 -18.58
N ARG A 359 -14.77 10.20 -19.30
CA ARG A 359 -14.87 8.74 -19.16
C ARG A 359 -13.46 8.17 -19.24
N ASN A 360 -12.95 7.65 -18.12
CA ASN A 360 -11.63 7.07 -18.08
C ASN A 360 -11.73 5.63 -17.60
N MET A 361 -11.04 4.73 -18.26
CA MET A 361 -10.90 3.34 -17.83
C MET A 361 -9.45 2.93 -18.01
N GLY A 362 -8.89 2.23 -17.03
CA GLY A 362 -7.52 1.76 -17.11
C GLY A 362 -7.40 0.33 -16.56
N PHE A 363 -6.61 -0.45 -17.24
CA PHE A 363 -6.20 -1.80 -16.84
C PHE A 363 -4.69 -1.86 -16.84
N ASN A 364 -4.12 -2.29 -15.72
CA ASN A 364 -2.70 -2.56 -15.58
C ASN A 364 -2.52 -3.97 -15.05
N PHE A 365 -1.53 -4.66 -15.57
CA PHE A 365 -1.17 -5.99 -15.11
C PHE A 365 0.34 -6.15 -15.13
N LYS A 366 0.87 -6.84 -14.15
CA LYS A 366 2.29 -7.17 -14.01
C LYS A 366 2.39 -8.63 -13.63
N LEU A 367 3.19 -9.36 -14.34
CA LEU A 367 3.60 -10.72 -14.02
C LEU A 367 5.12 -10.76 -13.95
N GLU A 368 5.67 -11.12 -12.79
CA GLU A 368 7.07 -11.49 -12.63
C GLU A 368 7.13 -12.97 -12.27
N TRP A 369 7.79 -13.76 -13.11
CA TRP A 369 7.88 -15.20 -12.96
C TRP A 369 9.31 -15.69 -13.08
N GLU A 370 9.77 -16.36 -12.04
CA GLU A 370 11.08 -17.03 -12.00
C GLU A 370 10.89 -18.54 -12.11
N PRO A 371 10.73 -19.11 -13.34
CA PRO A 371 10.53 -20.55 -13.52
C PRO A 371 11.69 -21.39 -12.96
N ASP A 372 12.90 -20.86 -12.98
CA ASP A 372 14.11 -21.43 -12.41
C ASP A 372 15.04 -20.31 -11.86
N SER A 373 16.11 -20.69 -11.15
CA SER A 373 17.06 -19.75 -10.54
C SER A 373 17.88 -18.91 -11.55
N MET A 374 17.76 -19.21 -12.83
CA MET A 374 18.51 -18.57 -13.92
C MET A 374 17.64 -17.73 -14.85
N THR A 375 16.33 -17.91 -14.82
CA THR A 375 15.40 -17.28 -15.75
C THR A 375 14.43 -16.36 -14.99
N ASP A 376 14.31 -15.14 -15.43
CA ASP A 376 13.35 -14.15 -14.97
C ASP A 376 12.50 -13.69 -16.16
N ILE A 377 11.18 -13.71 -16.03
CA ILE A 377 10.22 -13.30 -17.03
C ILE A 377 9.34 -12.20 -16.43
N ASN A 378 9.37 -11.04 -17.05
CA ASN A 378 8.54 -9.90 -16.67
C ASN A 378 7.60 -9.56 -17.83
N PHE A 379 6.28 -9.58 -17.58
CA PHE A 379 5.26 -9.25 -18.56
C PHE A 379 4.32 -8.18 -17.99
N ARG A 380 4.22 -7.04 -18.68
CA ARG A 380 3.46 -5.86 -18.23
C ARG A 380 2.58 -5.31 -19.36
N PRO A 381 1.37 -5.82 -19.56
CA PRO A 381 0.37 -5.18 -20.41
C PRO A 381 -0.30 -4.02 -19.65
N ASN A 382 -0.57 -2.96 -20.39
CA ASN A 382 -1.31 -1.80 -19.94
C ASN A 382 -2.32 -1.41 -21.01
N PHE A 383 -3.52 -1.05 -20.60
CA PHE A 383 -4.57 -0.62 -21.51
C PHE A 383 -5.38 0.53 -20.89
N SER A 384 -5.66 1.57 -21.66
CA SER A 384 -6.51 2.67 -21.20
C SER A 384 -7.45 3.17 -22.30
N ILE A 385 -8.64 3.56 -21.88
CA ILE A 385 -9.63 4.27 -22.68
C ILE A 385 -9.92 5.59 -21.97
N ASN A 386 -9.79 6.69 -22.70
CA ASN A 386 -10.07 8.01 -22.18
C ASN A 386 -11.00 8.71 -23.18
N GLY A 387 -12.17 9.12 -22.70
CA GLY A 387 -13.14 9.87 -23.49
C GLY A 387 -13.44 11.20 -22.83
N SER A 388 -13.50 12.26 -23.60
CA SER A 388 -13.94 13.56 -23.12
C SER A 388 -14.90 14.21 -24.14
N GLU A 389 -15.98 14.75 -23.63
CA GLU A 389 -16.97 15.52 -24.39
C GLU A 389 -17.12 16.85 -23.69
N SER A 390 -17.00 17.95 -24.45
CA SER A 390 -17.24 19.28 -23.90
C SER A 390 -18.11 20.10 -24.86
N THR A 391 -19.09 20.76 -24.27
CA THR A 391 -19.95 21.71 -24.96
C THR A 391 -19.80 23.07 -24.30
N SER A 392 -19.56 24.10 -25.06
CA SER A 392 -19.59 25.47 -24.54
C SER A 392 -20.40 26.38 -25.45
N ARG A 393 -21.18 27.25 -24.85
CA ARG A 393 -21.92 28.29 -25.51
C ARG A 393 -21.61 29.61 -24.85
N SER A 394 -21.34 30.62 -25.63
CA SER A 394 -21.14 31.98 -25.09
C SER A 394 -21.90 33.02 -25.93
N ALA A 395 -22.38 34.02 -25.24
CA ALA A 395 -22.95 35.21 -25.83
C ALA A 395 -22.27 36.42 -25.19
N ASN A 396 -21.78 37.33 -26.04
CA ASN A 396 -21.11 38.55 -25.61
C ASN A 396 -21.70 39.70 -26.38
N ALA A 397 -21.96 40.82 -25.70
CA ALA A 397 -22.40 42.06 -26.36
C ALA A 397 -21.69 43.25 -25.69
N THR A 398 -21.31 44.23 -26.50
CA THR A 398 -20.74 45.49 -26.05
C THR A 398 -21.62 46.63 -26.53
N PHE A 399 -21.92 47.56 -25.66
CA PHE A 399 -22.84 48.69 -25.84
C PHE A 399 -22.10 49.98 -25.56
N ASP A 400 -22.47 51.06 -26.26
CA ASP A 400 -21.94 52.39 -26.09
C ASP A 400 -22.53 53.09 -24.86
N ASP A 401 -23.71 52.66 -24.39
CA ASP A 401 -24.38 53.19 -23.23
C ASP A 401 -24.96 52.06 -22.34
N ASN A 402 -25.46 52.40 -21.18
CA ASN A 402 -25.97 51.42 -20.22
C ASN A 402 -27.22 50.70 -20.78
N PRO A 403 -27.13 49.41 -21.06
CA PRO A 403 -28.26 48.67 -21.64
C PRO A 403 -29.43 48.52 -20.66
N TYR A 404 -29.16 48.61 -19.34
CA TYR A 404 -30.19 48.53 -18.31
C TYR A 404 -30.92 49.84 -18.07
N ALA A 405 -30.46 50.94 -18.64
CA ALA A 405 -31.18 52.23 -18.61
C ALA A 405 -32.33 52.28 -19.62
N VAL A 406 -32.35 51.33 -20.59
CA VAL A 406 -33.45 51.25 -21.58
C VAL A 406 -34.64 50.55 -20.94
N GLU A 407 -35.81 51.15 -21.01
CA GLU A 407 -37.04 50.66 -20.41
C GLU A 407 -37.41 49.24 -20.91
N GLY A 408 -37.70 48.33 -19.96
CA GLY A 408 -38.10 46.96 -20.24
C GLY A 408 -36.97 46.01 -20.53
N ILE A 409 -35.71 46.41 -20.34
CA ILE A 409 -34.54 45.53 -20.48
C ILE A 409 -34.18 44.93 -19.15
N THR A 410 -34.31 43.59 -19.04
CA THR A 410 -33.89 42.79 -17.90
C THR A 410 -32.68 41.92 -18.22
N ASN A 411 -32.56 41.46 -19.46
CA ASN A 411 -31.40 40.70 -19.91
C ASN A 411 -30.95 41.21 -21.31
N PRO A 412 -29.89 42.04 -21.36
CA PRO A 412 -29.40 42.63 -22.60
C PRO A 412 -29.06 41.63 -23.67
N LEU A 413 -28.49 40.45 -23.30
CA LEU A 413 -28.08 39.41 -24.25
C LEU A 413 -29.26 38.69 -24.91
N LEU A 414 -30.42 38.66 -24.28
CA LEU A 414 -31.64 38.05 -24.80
C LEU A 414 -32.54 39.07 -25.54
N GLN A 415 -32.36 40.38 -25.28
CA GLN A 415 -33.20 41.45 -25.78
C GLN A 415 -32.44 42.36 -26.76
N MET A 416 -31.49 41.77 -27.49
CA MET A 416 -30.65 42.48 -28.45
C MET A 416 -31.44 43.21 -29.56
N ASP A 417 -32.55 42.63 -29.99
CA ASP A 417 -33.39 43.21 -31.05
C ASP A 417 -33.94 44.58 -30.63
N LYS A 418 -34.17 44.78 -29.32
CA LYS A 418 -34.60 46.08 -28.78
C LYS A 418 -33.45 47.06 -28.58
N LEU A 419 -32.26 46.54 -28.27
CA LEU A 419 -31.07 47.32 -27.91
C LEU A 419 -30.24 47.74 -29.12
N ALA A 420 -30.10 46.88 -30.11
CA ALA A 420 -29.23 47.11 -31.27
C ALA A 420 -29.55 48.39 -32.06
N PRO A 421 -30.81 48.76 -32.26
CA PRO A 421 -31.11 50.04 -32.92
C PRO A 421 -30.85 51.26 -32.06
N LEU A 422 -30.70 51.11 -30.73
CA LEU A 422 -30.57 52.23 -29.81
C LEU A 422 -29.13 52.45 -29.33
N ILE A 423 -28.50 51.40 -28.85
CA ILE A 423 -27.18 51.44 -28.19
C ILE A 423 -26.30 50.24 -28.47
N GLY A 424 -26.73 49.29 -29.31
CA GLY A 424 -25.98 48.10 -29.56
C GLY A 424 -24.80 48.36 -30.53
N VAL A 425 -23.62 47.97 -30.17
CA VAL A 425 -22.39 48.18 -30.92
C VAL A 425 -21.86 46.91 -31.53
N ASN A 426 -21.70 45.87 -30.71
CA ASN A 426 -21.11 44.61 -31.15
C ASN A 426 -21.74 43.44 -30.41
N GLN A 427 -21.97 42.35 -31.14
CA GLN A 427 -22.53 41.12 -30.59
C GLN A 427 -21.76 39.92 -31.15
N ARG A 428 -21.46 38.95 -30.29
CA ARG A 428 -20.86 37.67 -30.67
C ARG A 428 -21.56 36.54 -29.95
N ARG A 429 -21.86 35.47 -30.68
CA ARG A 429 -22.34 34.21 -30.10
C ARG A 429 -21.47 33.08 -30.63
N ASP A 430 -21.00 32.26 -29.73
CA ASP A 430 -20.18 31.10 -30.04
C ASP A 430 -20.82 29.84 -29.47
N ALA A 431 -20.74 28.75 -30.22
CA ALA A 431 -21.09 27.43 -29.73
C ALA A 431 -20.00 26.45 -30.20
N ASN A 432 -19.38 25.82 -29.24
CA ASN A 432 -18.31 24.86 -29.51
C ASN A 432 -18.72 23.50 -28.95
N PHE A 433 -18.49 22.47 -29.73
CA PHE A 433 -18.58 21.07 -29.30
C PHE A 433 -17.24 20.41 -29.59
N ASN A 434 -16.71 19.72 -28.61
CA ASN A 434 -15.48 18.98 -28.75
C ASN A 434 -15.65 17.59 -28.14
N GLU A 435 -15.32 16.57 -28.91
CA GLU A 435 -15.33 15.18 -28.48
C GLU A 435 -13.96 14.57 -28.79
N ASN A 436 -13.39 13.89 -27.83
CA ASN A 436 -12.10 13.25 -27.98
C ASN A 436 -12.15 11.89 -27.30
N ASP A 437 -12.02 10.84 -28.08
CA ASP A 437 -11.87 9.47 -27.59
C ASP A 437 -10.47 8.96 -27.93
N ARG A 438 -9.78 8.49 -26.92
CA ARG A 438 -8.42 7.96 -27.02
C ARG A 438 -8.35 6.57 -26.42
N MET A 439 -7.76 5.65 -27.13
CA MET A 439 -7.47 4.31 -26.68
C MET A 439 -5.97 4.05 -26.78
N ASN A 440 -5.34 3.67 -25.68
CA ASN A 440 -3.93 3.37 -25.64
C ASN A 440 -3.76 1.95 -25.11
N GLY A 441 -2.84 1.23 -25.73
CA GLY A 441 -2.43 -0.09 -25.26
C GLY A 441 -0.94 -0.26 -25.45
N SER A 442 -0.30 -0.83 -24.46
CA SER A 442 1.10 -1.23 -24.51
C SER A 442 1.30 -2.55 -23.79
N ALA A 443 2.27 -3.31 -24.24
CA ALA A 443 2.70 -4.50 -23.54
C ALA A 443 4.21 -4.61 -23.64
N SER A 444 4.87 -4.89 -22.52
CA SER A 444 6.29 -5.21 -22.52
C SER A 444 6.49 -6.62 -22.03
N ILE A 445 7.36 -7.34 -22.69
CA ILE A 445 7.88 -8.64 -22.26
C ILE A 445 9.39 -8.52 -22.13
N GLN A 446 9.90 -8.89 -20.99
CA GLN A 446 11.33 -8.95 -20.73
C GLN A 446 11.65 -10.34 -20.22
N ILE A 447 12.55 -11.02 -20.91
CA ILE A 447 13.05 -12.34 -20.50
C ILE A 447 14.53 -12.18 -20.28
N ASN A 448 14.99 -12.46 -19.07
CA ASN A 448 16.39 -12.42 -18.71
C ASN A 448 16.84 -13.82 -18.30
N ARG A 449 17.93 -14.30 -18.91
CA ARG A 449 18.52 -15.59 -18.56
C ARG A 449 19.98 -15.43 -18.18
N LYS A 450 20.31 -15.75 -16.93
CA LYS A 450 21.69 -15.81 -16.43
C LYS A 450 22.40 -16.97 -17.09
N LEU A 451 23.55 -16.73 -17.70
CA LEU A 451 24.37 -17.78 -18.29
C LEU A 451 25.29 -18.39 -17.22
N ARG A 452 25.70 -19.66 -17.44
CA ARG A 452 26.57 -20.38 -16.48
C ARG A 452 27.90 -19.66 -16.18
N LYS A 453 28.42 -18.82 -17.09
CA LYS A 453 29.59 -17.97 -16.81
C LYS A 453 29.11 -16.69 -16.08
N LYS A 454 29.68 -16.45 -14.89
CA LYS A 454 29.39 -15.29 -14.05
C LYS A 454 29.49 -13.97 -14.86
N GLY A 455 28.46 -13.09 -14.73
CA GLY A 455 28.43 -11.79 -15.40
C GLY A 455 27.96 -11.80 -16.88
N ARG A 456 27.33 -12.86 -17.36
CA ARG A 456 26.70 -12.92 -18.69
C ARG A 456 25.21 -13.20 -18.57
N ASN A 457 24.41 -12.35 -19.21
CA ASN A 457 22.95 -12.48 -19.32
C ASN A 457 22.55 -12.43 -20.81
N ILE A 458 21.41 -12.98 -21.14
CA ILE A 458 20.69 -12.85 -22.42
C ILE A 458 19.29 -12.39 -22.10
#